data_105ed66894eb185ed07a0efb8a41cb15
#
_entry.id   105ed66894eb185ed07a0efb8a41cb15
#
_cell.length_a   1.000
_cell.length_b   1.000
_cell.length_c   1.000
_cell.angle_alpha   90.00
_cell.angle_beta   90.00
_cell.angle_gamma   90.00
#
_symmetry.space_group_name_H-M   'P 1'
#
loop_
_entity.id
_entity.type
_entity.pdbx_description
1 polymer ?
#
loop_
_entity_poly.entity_id
_entity_poly.type
_entity_poly.pdbx_seq_one_letter_code
_entity_poly.pdbx_strand_id
1 'polypeptide(L)'
;MKTIRVIITALALLALPAMSRAQYIVTDTIIPERIAVKSSQFGITLLNNLDTYLSNYNHKGLGLNYSYENFRDARTGNYRWKYQTLLNVTAGYATQGSNLQYSALIGYNWSGYHPFKVAKGLTLLAGAQIQLEGGALYNPAGGNNPAAAKLRTALAASGMAIYHFPVRRSEWIARYQLDIPLAGAMFAPEFGQSYYEIFGLGHAKNVVAFTHPGNNPSWRHTLSLDIPMRAKHHSTTLRISYTSDLYQSRINEINCHIYRHTFSFGFARTIFKVKKNNRLNDYSPY
;
A
#
# COMPACT_ATOMS: atom_id res chain seq x y z
N MET A 1 -18.92 8.31 24.88
CA MET A 1 -19.77 7.81 23.79
C MET A 1 -20.07 8.82 22.68
N LYS A 2 -20.27 10.13 22.93
CA LYS A 2 -20.49 11.12 21.87
C LYS A 2 -19.29 11.32 20.94
N THR A 3 -18.07 11.33 21.46
CA THR A 3 -16.83 11.54 20.69
C THR A 3 -16.52 10.41 19.69
N ILE A 4 -16.81 9.15 20.06
CA ILE A 4 -16.61 7.98 19.19
C ILE A 4 -17.59 8.02 18.00
N ARG A 5 -18.83 8.47 18.22
CA ARG A 5 -19.83 8.63 17.14
C ARG A 5 -19.39 9.70 16.12
N VAL A 6 -18.82 10.81 16.58
CA VAL A 6 -18.32 11.87 15.70
C VAL A 6 -17.16 11.38 14.84
N ILE A 7 -16.22 10.61 15.41
CA ILE A 7 -15.08 10.05 14.68
C ILE A 7 -15.56 9.02 13.63
N ILE A 8 -16.51 8.15 13.98
CA ILE A 8 -17.06 7.16 13.04
C ILE A 8 -17.83 7.87 11.91
N THR A 9 -18.57 8.94 12.21
CA THR A 9 -19.30 9.71 11.20
C THR A 9 -18.35 10.48 10.28
N ALA A 10 -17.27 11.07 10.81
CA ALA A 10 -16.24 11.74 10.02
C ALA A 10 -15.48 10.77 9.11
N LEU A 11 -15.15 9.57 9.61
CA LEU A 11 -14.53 8.50 8.82
C LEU A 11 -15.47 7.97 7.74
N ALA A 12 -16.77 7.87 8.02
CA ALA A 12 -17.79 7.47 7.03
C ALA A 12 -17.98 8.53 5.93
N LEU A 13 -17.89 9.82 6.25
CA LEU A 13 -17.93 10.92 5.27
C LEU A 13 -16.69 11.00 4.38
N LEU A 14 -15.52 10.66 4.89
CA LEU A 14 -14.28 10.53 4.09
C LEU A 14 -14.30 9.31 3.16
N ALA A 15 -15.15 8.31 3.46
CA ALA A 15 -15.30 7.11 2.63
C ALA A 15 -16.29 7.31 1.46
N LEU A 16 -17.01 8.44 1.39
CA LEU A 16 -17.88 8.74 0.25
C LEU A 16 -17.03 9.19 -0.93
N PRO A 17 -16.77 8.32 -1.94
CA PRO A 17 -16.14 8.76 -3.16
C PRO A 17 -17.10 9.73 -3.84
N ALA A 18 -16.58 10.88 -4.27
CA ALA A 18 -17.32 11.82 -5.08
C ALA A 18 -18.04 11.06 -6.21
N MET A 19 -19.36 11.06 -6.20
CA MET A 19 -20.18 10.42 -7.23
C MET A 19 -20.08 11.24 -8.51
N SER A 20 -19.04 11.01 -9.31
CA SER A 20 -19.04 11.47 -10.70
C SER A 20 -19.99 10.54 -11.48
N ARG A 21 -21.14 11.03 -11.88
CA ARG A 21 -22.05 10.37 -12.81
C ARG A 21 -21.36 10.36 -14.18
N ALA A 22 -20.79 9.23 -14.57
CA ALA A 22 -20.45 8.96 -15.95
C ALA A 22 -21.60 8.18 -16.55
N GLN A 23 -22.43 8.83 -17.39
CA GLN A 23 -23.38 8.14 -18.27
C GLN A 23 -22.61 7.50 -19.42
N TYR A 24 -22.75 6.19 -19.58
CA TYR A 24 -22.23 5.48 -20.75
C TYR A 24 -23.40 5.14 -21.67
N ILE A 25 -23.35 5.71 -22.88
CA ILE A 25 -24.15 5.21 -24.01
C ILE A 25 -23.24 4.19 -24.72
N VAL A 26 -23.61 2.92 -24.63
CA VAL A 26 -22.94 1.83 -25.37
C VAL A 26 -23.64 1.73 -26.71
N THR A 27 -23.04 2.35 -27.72
CA THR A 27 -23.30 2.03 -29.12
C THR A 27 -21.95 1.83 -29.79
N ASP A 28 -21.79 0.68 -30.40
CA ASP A 28 -20.65 0.17 -31.17
C ASP A 28 -19.37 -0.19 -30.39
N THR A 29 -18.72 -1.23 -30.89
CA THR A 29 -17.53 -1.91 -30.36
C THR A 29 -16.38 -0.95 -30.05
N ILE A 30 -16.48 -0.22 -28.94
CA ILE A 30 -15.43 0.68 -28.48
C ILE A 30 -14.42 -0.18 -27.72
N ILE A 31 -13.26 -0.43 -28.33
CA ILE A 31 -12.14 -1.06 -27.66
C ILE A 31 -11.55 -0.01 -26.69
N PRO A 32 -11.65 -0.19 -25.38
CA PRO A 32 -11.10 0.79 -24.44
C PRO A 32 -9.57 0.85 -24.59
N GLU A 33 -9.05 2.06 -24.73
CA GLU A 33 -7.61 2.30 -24.88
C GLU A 33 -6.85 1.90 -23.60
N ARG A 34 -7.48 2.09 -22.46
CA ARG A 34 -6.92 1.74 -21.13
C ARG A 34 -8.02 1.30 -20.19
N ILE A 35 -7.69 0.26 -19.42
CA ILE A 35 -8.52 -0.24 -18.33
C ILE A 35 -7.73 0.00 -17.03
N ALA A 36 -8.38 0.60 -16.06
CA ALA A 36 -7.81 0.79 -14.73
C ALA A 36 -8.78 0.30 -13.66
N VAL A 37 -8.26 -0.38 -12.66
CA VAL A 37 -8.99 -0.73 -11.42
C VAL A 37 -8.44 0.15 -10.31
N LYS A 38 -9.29 0.97 -9.73
CA LYS A 38 -8.97 1.79 -8.56
C LYS A 38 -9.67 1.24 -7.36
N SER A 39 -8.95 1.09 -6.25
CA SER A 39 -9.54 0.65 -4.98
C SER A 39 -9.12 1.53 -3.82
N SER A 40 -10.03 1.68 -2.87
CA SER A 40 -9.79 2.34 -1.58
C SER A 40 -10.28 1.41 -0.49
N GLN A 41 -9.46 1.18 0.51
CA GLN A 41 -9.74 0.25 1.60
C GLN A 41 -9.35 0.86 2.93
N PHE A 42 -10.11 0.55 3.96
CA PHE A 42 -9.79 0.82 5.35
C PHE A 42 -9.53 -0.50 6.08
N GLY A 43 -8.60 -0.49 7.01
CA GLY A 43 -8.21 -1.70 7.71
C GLY A 43 -7.80 -1.45 9.15
N ILE A 44 -7.75 -2.55 9.89
CA ILE A 44 -7.18 -2.63 11.23
C ILE A 44 -5.86 -3.38 11.09
N THR A 45 -4.81 -2.82 11.69
CA THR A 45 -3.46 -3.36 11.67
C THR A 45 -3.07 -3.84 13.05
N LEU A 46 -2.64 -5.08 13.16
CA LEU A 46 -1.90 -5.59 14.31
C LEU A 46 -0.44 -5.15 14.15
N LEU A 47 0.07 -4.45 15.15
CA LEU A 47 1.43 -3.92 15.19
C LEU A 47 2.30 -4.76 16.13
N ASN A 48 3.54 -5.00 15.68
CA ASN A 48 4.58 -5.58 16.52
C ASN A 48 5.90 -4.89 16.16
N ASN A 49 6.33 -3.96 17.02
CA ASN A 49 7.45 -3.06 16.79
C ASN A 49 8.55 -3.25 17.81
N LEU A 50 9.76 -3.39 17.33
CA LEU A 50 10.99 -3.24 18.11
C LEU A 50 11.85 -2.20 17.41
N ASP A 51 12.37 -1.25 18.14
CA ASP A 51 13.38 -0.31 17.67
C ASP A 51 14.33 0.02 18.82
N THR A 52 15.52 -0.59 18.79
CA THR A 52 16.48 -0.43 19.88
C THR A 52 17.06 0.99 19.98
N TYR A 53 16.83 1.85 18.98
CA TYR A 53 17.10 3.28 19.08
C TYR A 53 16.18 3.98 20.09
N LEU A 54 14.90 3.54 20.20
CA LEU A 54 13.92 4.10 21.15
C LEU A 54 13.83 3.30 22.43
N SER A 55 13.83 1.97 22.32
CA SER A 55 13.57 1.07 23.44
C SER A 55 13.95 -0.36 23.08
N ASN A 56 14.53 -1.08 24.03
CA ASN A 56 14.84 -2.50 23.87
C ASN A 56 13.61 -3.41 24.04
N TYR A 57 12.43 -2.84 24.21
CA TYR A 57 11.19 -3.58 24.39
C TYR A 57 10.44 -3.77 23.08
N ASN A 58 9.85 -4.95 22.93
CA ASN A 58 8.98 -5.28 21.83
C ASN A 58 7.55 -4.82 22.14
N HIS A 59 7.04 -3.84 21.41
CA HIS A 59 5.73 -3.24 21.61
C HIS A 59 4.72 -3.91 20.68
N LYS A 60 3.59 -4.36 21.23
CA LYS A 60 2.47 -4.93 20.46
C LYS A 60 1.23 -4.07 20.60
N GLY A 61 0.49 -3.91 19.52
CA GLY A 61 -0.69 -3.04 19.54
C GLY A 61 -1.52 -3.06 18.27
N LEU A 62 -2.29 -2.00 18.13
CA LEU A 62 -3.27 -1.84 17.06
C LEU A 62 -3.08 -0.51 16.35
N GLY A 63 -3.41 -0.52 15.06
CA GLY A 63 -3.45 0.68 14.24
C GLY A 63 -4.60 0.66 13.25
N LEU A 64 -4.84 1.82 12.66
CA LEU A 64 -5.72 1.99 11.52
C LEU A 64 -4.88 2.09 10.26
N ASN A 65 -5.38 1.51 9.18
CA ASN A 65 -4.76 1.56 7.87
C ASN A 65 -5.73 2.13 6.84
N TYR A 66 -5.22 2.95 5.96
CA TYR A 66 -5.86 3.30 4.71
C TYR A 66 -4.96 2.90 3.55
N SER A 67 -5.51 2.23 2.54
CA SER A 67 -4.80 1.89 1.32
C SER A 67 -5.56 2.33 0.09
N TYR A 68 -4.84 2.89 -0.87
CA TYR A 68 -5.34 3.25 -2.19
C TYR A 68 -4.49 2.55 -3.25
N GLU A 69 -5.14 1.83 -4.15
CA GLU A 69 -4.50 1.18 -5.29
C GLU A 69 -5.06 1.71 -6.61
N ASN A 70 -4.17 1.93 -7.57
CA ASN A 70 -4.50 2.15 -8.97
C ASN A 70 -3.74 1.13 -9.82
N PHE A 71 -4.46 0.12 -10.29
CA PHE A 71 -3.94 -0.94 -11.14
C PHE A 71 -4.44 -0.75 -12.56
N ARG A 72 -3.53 -0.62 -13.53
CA ARG A 72 -3.88 -0.23 -14.91
C ARG A 72 -3.12 -1.03 -15.94
N ASP A 73 -3.78 -1.24 -17.08
CA ASP A 73 -3.16 -1.72 -18.30
C ASP A 73 -2.49 -0.56 -19.05
N ALA A 74 -1.33 -0.81 -19.62
CA ALA A 74 -0.72 0.07 -20.59
C ALA A 74 -0.13 -0.76 -21.74
N ARG A 75 -0.33 -0.28 -22.96
CA ARG A 75 0.27 -0.87 -24.15
C ARG A 75 1.52 -0.09 -24.50
N THR A 76 2.67 -0.76 -24.60
CA THR A 76 3.92 -0.18 -25.08
C THR A 76 4.39 -1.02 -26.25
N GLY A 77 4.22 -0.49 -27.47
CA GLY A 77 4.48 -1.27 -28.69
C GLY A 77 3.55 -2.48 -28.79
N ASN A 78 4.14 -3.66 -29.00
CA ASN A 78 3.42 -4.95 -29.09
C ASN A 78 3.17 -5.61 -27.71
N TYR A 79 3.70 -5.05 -26.62
CA TYR A 79 3.62 -5.63 -25.29
C TYR A 79 2.54 -4.94 -24.44
N ARG A 80 1.79 -5.74 -23.68
CA ARG A 80 0.88 -5.23 -22.65
C ARG A 80 1.60 -5.31 -21.31
N TRP A 81 1.81 -4.15 -20.70
CA TRP A 81 2.33 -4.03 -19.35
C TRP A 81 1.19 -3.73 -18.38
N LYS A 82 1.36 -4.17 -17.13
CA LYS A 82 0.49 -3.81 -16.02
C LYS A 82 1.28 -2.90 -15.10
N TYR A 83 0.67 -1.80 -14.67
CA TYR A 83 1.26 -0.89 -13.70
C TYR A 83 0.38 -0.81 -12.47
N GLN A 84 1.02 -0.82 -11.31
CA GLN A 84 0.36 -0.64 -10.02
C GLN A 84 0.97 0.57 -9.32
N THR A 85 0.12 1.41 -8.76
CA THR A 85 0.48 2.43 -7.80
C THR A 85 -0.27 2.13 -6.52
N LEU A 86 0.43 2.00 -5.41
CA LEU A 86 -0.13 1.67 -4.12
C LEU A 86 0.32 2.72 -3.09
N LEU A 87 -0.64 3.36 -2.43
CA LEU A 87 -0.43 4.23 -1.29
C LEU A 87 -0.97 3.53 -0.05
N ASN A 88 -0.18 3.48 1.02
CA ASN A 88 -0.58 2.96 2.33
C ASN A 88 -0.28 3.99 3.39
N VAL A 89 -1.23 4.21 4.29
CA VAL A 89 -1.03 5.03 5.48
C VAL A 89 -1.45 4.19 6.68
N THR A 90 -0.55 4.03 7.64
CA THR A 90 -0.83 3.30 8.89
C THR A 90 -0.49 4.18 10.07
N ALA A 91 -1.41 4.32 10.99
CA ALA A 91 -1.18 5.01 12.25
C ALA A 91 -1.76 4.19 13.41
N GLY A 92 -1.03 4.10 14.51
CA GLY A 92 -1.46 3.32 15.64
C GLY A 92 -0.59 3.48 16.88
N TYR A 93 -0.89 2.68 17.88
CA TYR A 93 -0.13 2.61 19.11
C TYR A 93 0.16 1.14 19.45
N ALA A 94 1.25 0.95 20.19
CA ALA A 94 1.67 -0.33 20.69
C ALA A 94 2.20 -0.17 22.12
N THR A 95 2.09 -1.19 22.94
CA THR A 95 2.48 -1.14 24.35
C THR A 95 3.34 -2.32 24.75
N GLN A 96 4.16 -2.12 25.76
CA GLN A 96 4.84 -3.17 26.51
C GLN A 96 4.78 -2.81 27.99
N GLY A 97 3.92 -3.48 28.74
CA GLY A 97 3.59 -3.06 30.10
C GLY A 97 3.00 -1.66 30.13
N SER A 98 3.57 -0.75 30.90
CA SER A 98 3.23 0.68 30.93
C SER A 98 3.90 1.52 29.84
N ASN A 99 4.83 0.94 29.08
CA ASN A 99 5.56 1.66 28.04
C ASN A 99 4.71 1.74 26.76
N LEU A 100 4.49 2.95 26.27
CA LEU A 100 3.65 3.25 25.12
C LEU A 100 4.51 3.73 23.96
N GLN A 101 4.20 3.25 22.75
CA GLN A 101 4.82 3.68 21.50
C GLN A 101 3.74 4.01 20.47
N TYR A 102 3.81 5.17 19.87
CA TYR A 102 3.01 5.54 18.70
C TYR A 102 3.78 5.26 17.41
N SER A 103 3.05 4.99 16.35
CA SER A 103 3.61 4.82 15.01
C SER A 103 2.74 5.50 13.97
N ALA A 104 3.36 6.19 13.01
CA ALA A 104 2.72 6.75 11.86
C ALA A 104 3.62 6.58 10.64
N LEU A 105 3.17 5.81 9.65
CA LEU A 105 3.94 5.42 8.48
C LEU A 105 3.11 5.63 7.22
N ILE A 106 3.74 6.19 6.19
CA ILE A 106 3.19 6.35 4.85
C ILE A 106 4.10 5.63 3.86
N GLY A 107 3.53 4.76 3.04
CA GLY A 107 4.22 4.02 2.01
C GLY A 107 3.66 4.33 0.62
N TYR A 108 4.52 4.57 -0.34
CA TYR A 108 4.19 4.71 -1.75
C TYR A 108 4.99 3.70 -2.57
N ASN A 109 4.28 2.88 -3.36
CA ASN A 109 4.90 1.87 -4.19
C ASN A 109 4.43 2.01 -5.63
N TRP A 110 5.37 1.90 -6.55
CA TRP A 110 5.10 1.89 -7.97
C TRP A 110 5.70 0.64 -8.60
N SER A 111 4.88 -0.14 -9.29
CA SER A 111 5.29 -1.42 -9.88
C SER A 111 4.97 -1.50 -11.36
N GLY A 112 5.83 -2.18 -12.09
CA GLY A 112 5.63 -2.56 -13.48
C GLY A 112 5.71 -4.08 -13.62
N TYR A 113 4.74 -4.69 -14.31
CA TYR A 113 4.63 -6.13 -14.47
C TYR A 113 4.47 -6.55 -15.91
N HIS A 114 5.06 -7.69 -16.24
CA HIS A 114 4.76 -8.44 -17.44
C HIS A 114 3.77 -9.57 -17.12
N PRO A 115 2.63 -9.69 -17.83
CA PRO A 115 1.63 -10.73 -17.57
C PRO A 115 1.95 -12.03 -18.32
N PHE A 116 1.74 -13.16 -17.65
CA PHE A 116 1.85 -14.52 -18.19
C PHE A 116 0.53 -15.25 -17.96
N LYS A 117 -0.17 -15.63 -19.02
CA LYS A 117 -1.36 -16.49 -18.92
C LYS A 117 -0.92 -17.94 -18.75
N VAL A 118 -1.13 -18.53 -17.57
CA VAL A 118 -0.66 -19.88 -17.23
C VAL A 118 -1.74 -20.92 -17.41
N ALA A 119 -2.98 -20.57 -17.03
CA ALA A 119 -4.12 -21.48 -17.14
C ALA A 119 -5.41 -20.66 -17.37
N LYS A 120 -6.52 -21.35 -17.65
CA LYS A 120 -7.83 -20.70 -17.74
C LYS A 120 -8.17 -20.04 -16.41
N GLY A 121 -8.39 -18.73 -16.45
CA GLY A 121 -8.67 -17.90 -15.27
C GLY A 121 -7.43 -17.51 -14.45
N LEU A 122 -6.24 -18.08 -14.68
CA LEU A 122 -5.02 -17.76 -13.91
C LEU A 122 -4.02 -16.96 -14.75
N THR A 123 -3.71 -15.77 -14.26
CA THR A 123 -2.66 -14.90 -14.80
C THR A 123 -1.61 -14.65 -13.73
N LEU A 124 -0.36 -14.92 -14.06
CA LEU A 124 0.78 -14.52 -13.23
C LEU A 124 1.37 -13.24 -13.78
N LEU A 125 1.82 -12.39 -12.87
CA LEU A 125 2.53 -11.16 -13.18
C LEU A 125 3.91 -11.22 -12.51
N ALA A 126 4.95 -10.92 -13.27
CA ALA A 126 6.30 -10.80 -12.73
C ALA A 126 6.85 -9.42 -13.08
N GLY A 127 7.53 -8.79 -12.14
CA GLY A 127 8.04 -7.44 -12.36
C GLY A 127 8.87 -6.88 -11.22
N ALA A 128 9.04 -5.57 -11.26
CA ALA A 128 9.78 -4.82 -10.27
C ALA A 128 8.92 -3.72 -9.65
N GLN A 129 9.29 -3.34 -8.44
CA GLN A 129 8.60 -2.31 -7.67
C GLN A 129 9.63 -1.35 -7.05
N ILE A 130 9.36 -0.05 -7.15
CA ILE A 130 10.02 0.99 -6.38
C ILE A 130 9.16 1.21 -5.13
N GLN A 131 9.79 1.15 -3.97
CA GLN A 131 9.16 1.37 -2.67
C GLN A 131 9.74 2.62 -2.02
N LEU A 132 8.86 3.47 -1.50
CA LEU A 132 9.18 4.62 -0.67
C LEU A 132 8.36 4.49 0.61
N GLU A 133 8.99 4.61 1.75
CA GLU A 133 8.29 4.67 3.04
C GLU A 133 8.87 5.79 3.90
N GLY A 134 7.99 6.56 4.51
CA GLY A 134 8.34 7.62 5.44
C GLY A 134 7.44 7.60 6.66
N GLY A 135 7.94 8.11 7.78
CA GLY A 135 7.19 8.21 9.02
C GLY A 135 8.04 8.21 10.26
N ALA A 136 7.43 7.89 11.39
CA ALA A 136 8.13 7.84 12.66
C ALA A 136 7.50 6.86 13.65
N LEU A 137 8.33 6.38 14.55
CA LEU A 137 7.95 5.79 15.83
C LEU A 137 8.20 6.82 16.93
N TYR A 138 7.30 6.92 17.89
CA TYR A 138 7.40 7.89 18.99
C TYR A 138 7.13 7.19 20.32
N ASN A 139 8.08 7.28 21.25
CA ASN A 139 7.96 6.74 22.61
C ASN A 139 7.98 7.90 23.61
N PRO A 140 6.84 8.25 24.25
CA PRO A 140 6.79 9.35 25.22
C PRO A 140 7.72 9.22 26.43
N ALA A 141 8.11 7.98 26.77
CA ALA A 141 9.03 7.70 27.89
C ALA A 141 10.51 7.87 27.49
N GLY A 142 10.80 8.07 26.20
CA GLY A 142 12.16 8.30 25.69
C GLY A 142 12.62 9.73 26.03
N GLY A 143 13.63 9.88 26.88
CA GLY A 143 14.13 11.17 27.34
C GLY A 143 14.62 12.08 26.22
N ASN A 144 15.89 11.98 25.83
CA ASN A 144 16.51 12.89 24.82
C ASN A 144 16.07 12.63 23.39
N ASN A 145 15.71 11.38 23.06
CA ASN A 145 15.34 10.97 21.71
C ASN A 145 14.01 10.20 21.71
N PRO A 146 12.86 10.87 21.90
CA PRO A 146 11.57 10.21 21.98
C PRO A 146 11.05 9.71 20.61
N ALA A 147 11.63 10.15 19.50
CA ALA A 147 11.20 9.83 18.14
C ALA A 147 12.29 9.13 17.33
N ALA A 148 11.90 8.17 16.49
CA ALA A 148 12.76 7.55 15.47
C ALA A 148 12.12 7.74 14.11
N ALA A 149 12.74 8.56 13.25
CA ALA A 149 12.35 8.73 11.87
C ALA A 149 12.60 7.42 11.10
N LYS A 150 11.62 7.04 10.29
CA LYS A 150 11.66 5.87 9.41
C LYS A 150 11.53 6.34 7.99
N LEU A 151 12.68 6.48 7.31
CA LEU A 151 12.74 6.87 5.89
C LEU A 151 13.49 5.77 5.16
N ARG A 152 12.86 5.18 4.16
CA ARG A 152 13.49 4.15 3.33
C ARG A 152 13.01 4.21 1.89
N THR A 153 13.88 3.81 0.99
CA THR A 153 13.58 3.51 -0.39
C THR A 153 14.14 2.15 -0.76
N ALA A 154 13.46 1.42 -1.63
CA ALA A 154 13.96 0.14 -2.11
C ALA A 154 13.50 -0.16 -3.55
N LEU A 155 14.36 -0.90 -4.26
CA LEU A 155 13.99 -1.63 -5.45
C LEU A 155 13.67 -3.07 -5.03
N ALA A 156 12.47 -3.53 -5.35
CA ALA A 156 11.97 -4.84 -4.97
C ALA A 156 11.63 -5.70 -6.20
N ALA A 157 11.83 -7.00 -6.09
CA ALA A 157 11.15 -7.96 -6.95
C ALA A 157 9.69 -8.06 -6.53
N SER A 158 8.77 -8.05 -7.50
CA SER A 158 7.35 -8.12 -7.22
C SER A 158 6.68 -9.14 -8.15
N GLY A 159 5.90 -10.03 -7.56
CA GLY A 159 5.10 -11.03 -8.26
C GLY A 159 3.64 -10.98 -7.84
N MET A 160 2.73 -11.26 -8.78
CA MET A 160 1.30 -11.31 -8.48
C MET A 160 0.65 -12.47 -9.22
N ALA A 161 -0.23 -13.21 -8.54
CA ALA A 161 -1.14 -14.18 -9.14
C ALA A 161 -2.56 -13.62 -9.08
N ILE A 162 -3.26 -13.62 -10.21
CA ILE A 162 -4.65 -13.20 -10.35
C ILE A 162 -5.44 -14.38 -10.85
N TYR A 163 -6.41 -14.84 -10.06
CA TYR A 163 -7.25 -15.97 -10.37
C TYR A 163 -8.72 -15.59 -10.43
N HIS A 164 -9.32 -15.78 -11.61
CA HIS A 164 -10.72 -15.57 -11.89
C HIS A 164 -11.46 -16.91 -11.75
N PHE A 165 -12.46 -16.97 -10.92
CA PHE A 165 -13.25 -18.18 -10.72
C PHE A 165 -14.74 -17.89 -10.60
N PRO A 166 -15.60 -18.78 -11.16
CA PRO A 166 -17.04 -18.59 -11.11
C PRO A 166 -17.59 -18.95 -9.73
N VAL A 167 -18.43 -18.08 -9.18
CA VAL A 167 -19.21 -18.35 -7.97
C VAL A 167 -20.68 -18.07 -8.28
N ARG A 168 -21.48 -19.12 -8.43
CA ARG A 168 -22.87 -19.05 -8.86
C ARG A 168 -23.02 -18.30 -10.21
N ARG A 169 -23.55 -17.07 -10.19
CA ARG A 169 -23.78 -16.22 -11.39
C ARG A 169 -22.80 -15.04 -11.47
N SER A 170 -21.76 -15.05 -10.68
CA SER A 170 -20.76 -13.98 -10.59
C SER A 170 -19.36 -14.53 -10.78
N GLU A 171 -18.44 -13.73 -11.25
CA GLU A 171 -17.03 -14.06 -11.32
C GLU A 171 -16.31 -13.34 -10.17
N TRP A 172 -15.67 -14.11 -9.28
CA TRP A 172 -14.86 -13.59 -8.19
C TRP A 172 -13.40 -13.59 -8.61
N ILE A 173 -12.61 -12.68 -8.03
CA ILE A 173 -11.19 -12.55 -8.35
C ILE A 173 -10.39 -12.65 -7.07
N ALA A 174 -9.58 -13.70 -6.95
CA ALA A 174 -8.58 -13.82 -5.92
C ALA A 174 -7.24 -13.27 -6.44
N ARG A 175 -6.53 -12.49 -5.63
CA ARG A 175 -5.21 -11.95 -5.96
C ARG A 175 -4.25 -12.23 -4.81
N TYR A 176 -3.07 -12.70 -5.15
CA TYR A 176 -1.94 -12.81 -4.22
C TYR A 176 -0.77 -12.04 -4.79
N GLN A 177 -0.16 -11.17 -4.00
CA GLN A 177 1.02 -10.39 -4.36
C GLN A 177 2.11 -10.62 -3.34
N LEU A 178 3.35 -10.79 -3.82
CA LEU A 178 4.55 -10.90 -3.00
C LEU A 178 5.57 -9.87 -3.49
N ASP A 179 6.08 -9.05 -2.57
CA ASP A 179 7.10 -8.04 -2.80
C ASP A 179 8.30 -8.31 -1.90
N ILE A 180 9.50 -8.40 -2.49
CA ILE A 180 10.76 -8.68 -1.80
C ILE A 180 11.76 -7.58 -2.14
N PRO A 181 12.09 -6.66 -1.20
CA PRO A 181 13.14 -5.66 -1.38
C PRO A 181 14.49 -6.33 -1.63
N LEU A 182 15.20 -5.90 -2.68
CA LEU A 182 16.50 -6.46 -3.08
C LEU A 182 17.65 -5.49 -2.79
N ALA A 183 17.43 -4.20 -3.02
CA ALA A 183 18.42 -3.16 -2.80
C ALA A 183 17.72 -1.84 -2.47
N GLY A 184 18.33 -1.02 -1.62
CA GLY A 184 17.75 0.26 -1.26
C GLY A 184 18.63 1.09 -0.37
N ALA A 185 18.04 2.12 0.22
CA ALA A 185 18.69 2.97 1.20
C ALA A 185 17.69 3.32 2.31
N MET A 186 18.20 3.50 3.50
CA MET A 186 17.40 3.95 4.64
C MET A 186 18.15 4.96 5.50
N PHE A 187 17.40 5.80 6.16
CA PHE A 187 17.90 6.64 7.23
C PHE A 187 18.08 5.78 8.48
N ALA A 188 19.31 5.69 8.97
CA ALA A 188 19.71 4.85 10.08
C ALA A 188 20.75 5.60 10.94
N PRO A 189 20.34 6.38 11.94
CA PRO A 189 21.26 6.96 12.93
C PRO A 189 22.11 5.87 13.60
N GLU A 190 23.23 6.23 14.18
CA GLU A 190 23.98 5.34 15.05
C GLU A 190 23.27 5.17 16.40
N PHE A 191 23.54 4.06 17.09
CA PHE A 191 23.00 3.84 18.43
C PHE A 191 23.45 4.95 19.39
N GLY A 192 22.47 5.60 20.05
CA GLY A 192 22.70 6.73 20.96
C GLY A 192 22.91 8.09 20.29
N GLN A 193 23.02 8.18 18.96
CA GLN A 193 23.17 9.42 18.24
C GLN A 193 21.86 10.21 18.24
N SER A 194 21.91 11.47 18.65
CA SER A 194 20.74 12.36 18.68
C SER A 194 20.51 13.06 17.35
N TYR A 195 19.28 13.47 17.06
CA TYR A 195 18.97 14.31 15.88
C TYR A 195 19.65 15.67 15.95
N TYR A 196 19.91 16.21 17.15
CA TYR A 196 20.68 17.43 17.32
C TYR A 196 22.13 17.26 16.83
N GLU A 197 22.76 16.14 17.14
CA GLU A 197 24.11 15.85 16.64
C GLU A 197 24.13 15.72 15.12
N ILE A 198 23.12 15.08 14.51
CA ILE A 198 23.03 14.89 13.07
C ILE A 198 22.79 16.23 12.36
N PHE A 199 21.73 16.95 12.75
CA PHE A 199 21.26 18.12 12.01
C PHE A 199 21.76 19.47 12.55
N GLY A 200 22.07 19.56 13.84
CA GLY A 200 22.59 20.76 14.49
C GLY A 200 24.11 20.86 14.45
N LEU A 201 24.80 19.75 14.71
CA LEU A 201 26.27 19.71 14.73
C LEU A 201 26.88 19.19 13.43
N GLY A 202 26.06 18.72 12.49
CA GLY A 202 26.54 18.20 11.19
C GLY A 202 27.20 16.82 11.26
N HIS A 203 27.02 16.07 12.35
CA HIS A 203 27.56 14.70 12.50
C HIS A 203 26.71 13.68 11.74
N ALA A 204 26.57 13.89 10.42
CA ALA A 204 25.72 13.07 9.56
C ALA A 204 26.45 11.89 8.88
N LYS A 205 27.62 11.52 9.38
CA LYS A 205 28.37 10.38 8.84
C LYS A 205 27.58 9.09 9.10
N ASN A 206 27.46 8.24 8.06
CA ASN A 206 26.80 6.92 8.09
C ASN A 206 25.29 6.91 8.43
N VAL A 207 24.61 8.06 8.48
CA VAL A 207 23.16 8.11 8.76
C VAL A 207 22.29 7.63 7.60
N VAL A 208 22.85 7.47 6.40
CA VAL A 208 22.20 6.84 5.26
C VAL A 208 22.93 5.53 4.97
N ALA A 209 22.22 4.43 5.12
CA ALA A 209 22.76 3.10 4.94
C ALA A 209 22.18 2.42 3.71
N PHE A 210 23.04 1.71 2.96
CA PHE A 210 22.59 0.82 1.90
C PHE A 210 21.92 -0.42 2.50
N THR A 211 20.78 -0.81 1.92
CA THR A 211 19.99 -1.97 2.37
C THR A 211 19.95 -3.07 1.31
N HIS A 212 20.03 -4.31 1.76
CA HIS A 212 19.93 -5.52 0.97
C HIS A 212 19.37 -6.66 1.85
N PRO A 213 18.96 -7.82 1.33
CA PRO A 213 18.33 -8.88 2.13
C PRO A 213 19.19 -9.42 3.30
N GLY A 214 20.52 -9.22 3.27
CA GLY A 214 21.41 -9.63 4.36
C GLY A 214 21.35 -8.73 5.61
N ASN A 215 21.09 -7.42 5.46
CA ASN A 215 20.96 -6.47 6.56
C ASN A 215 19.54 -5.94 6.78
N ASN A 216 18.65 -6.20 5.80
CA ASN A 216 17.24 -5.83 5.83
C ASN A 216 16.38 -6.96 5.21
N PRO A 217 16.27 -8.14 5.86
CA PRO A 217 15.41 -9.23 5.41
C PRO A 217 13.93 -8.83 5.58
N SER A 218 13.35 -8.29 4.54
CA SER A 218 11.98 -7.75 4.55
C SER A 218 11.18 -8.33 3.39
N TRP A 219 9.90 -8.56 3.61
CA TRP A 219 8.96 -8.92 2.54
C TRP A 219 7.55 -8.49 2.89
N ARG A 220 6.76 -8.27 1.86
CA ARG A 220 5.33 -8.00 2.01
C ARG A 220 4.54 -8.93 1.12
N HIS A 221 3.50 -9.54 1.66
CA HIS A 221 2.54 -10.28 0.89
C HIS A 221 1.11 -9.79 1.17
N THR A 222 0.29 -9.77 0.11
CA THR A 222 -1.09 -9.34 0.17
C THR A 222 -1.96 -10.37 -0.52
N LEU A 223 -2.95 -10.88 0.20
CA LEU A 223 -4.04 -11.68 -0.34
C LEU A 223 -5.29 -10.82 -0.41
N SER A 224 -5.96 -10.78 -1.55
CA SER A 224 -7.22 -10.03 -1.69
C SER A 224 -8.26 -10.82 -2.48
N LEU A 225 -9.52 -10.59 -2.13
CA LEU A 225 -10.69 -11.17 -2.77
C LEU A 225 -11.62 -10.05 -3.21
N ASP A 226 -11.89 -10.01 -4.52
CA ASP A 226 -12.82 -9.07 -5.15
C ASP A 226 -14.16 -9.77 -5.40
N ILE A 227 -15.21 -9.28 -4.75
CA ILE A 227 -16.56 -9.81 -4.81
C ILE A 227 -17.44 -8.82 -5.58
N PRO A 228 -17.93 -9.15 -6.79
CA PRO A 228 -18.77 -8.26 -7.57
C PRO A 228 -20.07 -7.91 -6.84
N MET A 229 -20.38 -6.63 -6.74
CA MET A 229 -21.63 -6.15 -6.19
C MET A 229 -22.66 -5.98 -7.31
N ARG A 230 -23.85 -6.59 -7.14
CA ARG A 230 -24.94 -6.47 -8.11
C ARG A 230 -25.56 -5.08 -8.07
N ALA A 231 -24.95 -4.11 -8.72
CA ALA A 231 -25.60 -2.83 -9.01
C ALA A 231 -25.88 -2.75 -10.50
N LYS A 232 -27.08 -2.42 -10.90
CA LYS A 232 -27.57 -2.43 -12.30
C LYS A 232 -26.72 -1.65 -13.31
N HIS A 233 -25.79 -0.78 -12.85
CA HIS A 233 -25.02 0.11 -13.72
C HIS A 233 -23.58 0.40 -13.27
N HIS A 234 -22.99 -0.36 -12.30
CA HIS A 234 -21.63 -0.05 -11.82
C HIS A 234 -20.77 -1.30 -11.70
N SER A 235 -19.57 -1.25 -12.30
CA SER A 235 -18.49 -2.23 -12.13
C SER A 235 -17.78 -2.04 -10.78
N THR A 236 -18.54 -2.06 -9.68
CA THR A 236 -18.02 -1.93 -8.32
C THR A 236 -17.94 -3.30 -7.69
N THR A 237 -16.80 -3.60 -7.08
CA THR A 237 -16.57 -4.82 -6.32
C THR A 237 -16.26 -4.48 -4.88
N LEU A 238 -16.73 -5.30 -3.95
CA LEU A 238 -16.25 -5.30 -2.58
C LEU A 238 -14.88 -5.99 -2.59
N ARG A 239 -13.85 -5.34 -2.07
CA ARG A 239 -12.52 -5.93 -1.88
C ARG A 239 -12.27 -6.16 -0.40
N ILE A 240 -11.90 -7.39 -0.07
CA ILE A 240 -11.43 -7.79 1.26
C ILE A 240 -9.97 -8.20 1.09
N SER A 241 -9.09 -7.73 1.98
CA SER A 241 -7.66 -8.01 1.88
C SER A 241 -7.03 -8.31 3.23
N TYR A 242 -6.02 -9.17 3.19
CA TYR A 242 -5.06 -9.35 4.27
C TYR A 242 -3.67 -9.03 3.75
N THR A 243 -2.96 -8.14 4.43
CA THR A 243 -1.57 -7.80 4.13
C THR A 243 -0.70 -8.11 5.34
N SER A 244 0.37 -8.87 5.12
CA SER A 244 1.44 -9.05 6.08
C SER A 244 2.69 -8.36 5.54
N ASP A 245 3.14 -7.35 6.24
CA ASP A 245 4.31 -6.53 5.91
C ASP A 245 5.34 -6.70 7.03
N LEU A 246 6.38 -7.44 6.74
CA LEU A 246 7.43 -7.81 7.67
C LEU A 246 8.69 -7.06 7.30
N TYR A 247 8.95 -5.99 8.01
CA TYR A 247 10.16 -5.20 7.90
C TYR A 247 11.10 -5.55 9.05
N GLN A 248 12.34 -5.84 8.73
CA GLN A 248 13.40 -6.09 9.70
C GLN A 248 14.71 -5.48 9.21
N SER A 249 15.49 -4.89 10.12
CA SER A 249 16.83 -4.38 9.80
C SER A 249 17.77 -4.48 11.00
N ARG A 250 19.07 -4.69 10.68
CA ARG A 250 20.15 -4.58 11.65
C ARG A 250 21.26 -3.74 11.01
N ILE A 251 21.28 -2.46 11.39
CA ILE A 251 22.19 -1.46 10.80
C ILE A 251 22.62 -0.49 11.91
N ASN A 252 23.88 -0.09 11.92
CA ASN A 252 24.46 0.84 12.90
C ASN A 252 24.18 0.42 14.35
N GLU A 253 24.32 -0.89 14.63
CA GLU A 253 24.04 -1.52 15.94
C GLU A 253 22.57 -1.41 16.42
N ILE A 254 21.69 -0.86 15.56
CA ILE A 254 20.26 -0.80 15.85
C ILE A 254 19.57 -2.02 15.25
N ASN A 255 18.87 -2.77 16.10
CA ASN A 255 17.93 -3.80 15.69
C ASN A 255 16.54 -3.15 15.59
N CYS A 256 15.94 -3.26 14.43
CA CYS A 256 14.59 -2.76 14.20
C CYS A 256 13.74 -3.81 13.52
N HIS A 257 12.52 -4.05 14.00
CA HIS A 257 11.49 -4.70 13.23
C HIS A 257 10.15 -3.95 13.38
N ILE A 258 9.41 -3.89 12.29
CA ILE A 258 8.08 -3.33 12.23
C ILE A 258 7.23 -4.35 11.48
N TYR A 259 6.49 -5.18 12.21
CA TYR A 259 5.61 -6.17 11.63
C TYR A 259 4.18 -5.67 11.69
N ARG A 260 3.55 -5.64 10.51
CA ARG A 260 2.20 -5.13 10.32
C ARG A 260 1.34 -6.22 9.68
N HIS A 261 0.32 -6.66 10.37
CA HIS A 261 -0.70 -7.58 9.84
C HIS A 261 -2.02 -6.81 9.71
N THR A 262 -2.41 -6.50 8.48
CA THR A 262 -3.56 -5.64 8.20
C THR A 262 -4.70 -6.42 7.59
N PHE A 263 -5.87 -6.36 8.20
CA PHE A 263 -7.13 -6.79 7.62
C PHE A 263 -7.90 -5.56 7.13
N SER A 264 -8.19 -5.52 5.84
CA SER A 264 -8.84 -4.36 5.23
C SER A 264 -10.01 -4.75 4.35
N PHE A 265 -10.95 -3.83 4.23
CA PHE A 265 -12.08 -3.93 3.31
C PHE A 265 -12.34 -2.58 2.65
N GLY A 266 -12.95 -2.62 1.48
CA GLY A 266 -13.25 -1.41 0.73
C GLY A 266 -13.82 -1.74 -0.63
N PHE A 267 -13.77 -0.75 -1.52
CA PHE A 267 -14.37 -0.88 -2.84
C PHE A 267 -13.33 -0.71 -3.93
N ALA A 268 -13.44 -1.57 -4.94
CA ALA A 268 -12.70 -1.46 -6.18
C ALA A 268 -13.65 -1.11 -7.33
N ARG A 269 -13.21 -0.25 -8.24
CA ARG A 269 -13.97 0.17 -9.42
C ARG A 269 -13.13 0.03 -10.68
N THR A 270 -13.72 -0.55 -11.71
CA THR A 270 -13.12 -0.59 -13.03
C THR A 270 -13.46 0.67 -13.80
N ILE A 271 -12.46 1.35 -14.31
CA ILE A 271 -12.58 2.58 -15.09
C ILE A 271 -12.04 2.32 -16.49
N PHE A 272 -12.84 2.64 -17.49
CA PHE A 272 -12.46 2.56 -18.90
C PHE A 272 -12.14 3.97 -19.42
N LYS A 273 -10.96 4.16 -20.02
CA LYS A 273 -10.64 5.36 -20.76
C LYS A 273 -10.88 5.09 -22.24
N VAL A 274 -11.85 5.78 -22.81
CA VAL A 274 -12.16 5.73 -24.24
C VAL A 274 -11.41 6.87 -24.93
N LYS A 275 -10.80 6.60 -26.09
CA LYS A 275 -10.19 7.64 -26.91
C LYS A 275 -11.33 8.48 -27.53
N LYS A 276 -11.35 9.77 -27.23
CA LYS A 276 -12.29 10.70 -27.86
C LYS A 276 -11.92 10.76 -29.35
N ASN A 277 -12.74 10.13 -30.19
CA ASN A 277 -12.56 10.27 -31.63
C ASN A 277 -12.98 11.69 -32.02
N ASN A 278 -12.12 12.47 -32.68
CA ASN A 278 -12.41 13.85 -33.08
C ASN A 278 -13.62 14.01 -33.97
N ARG A 279 -14.22 12.90 -34.46
CA ARG A 279 -15.47 12.90 -35.24
C ARG A 279 -16.74 13.07 -34.40
N LEU A 280 -16.65 13.06 -33.08
CA LEU A 280 -17.82 13.31 -32.17
C LEU A 280 -18.04 14.81 -31.90
N ASN A 281 -17.19 15.70 -32.42
CA ASN A 281 -17.41 17.14 -32.29
C ASN A 281 -18.49 17.69 -33.25
N ASP A 282 -19.00 16.87 -34.19
CA ASP A 282 -20.06 17.30 -35.16
C ASP A 282 -21.48 17.04 -34.63
N TYR A 283 -21.63 16.42 -33.47
CA TYR A 283 -22.93 16.29 -32.80
C TYR A 283 -23.05 17.32 -31.67
N SER A 284 -23.51 18.52 -32.08
CA SER A 284 -24.01 19.50 -31.10
C SER A 284 -25.27 18.91 -30.43
N PRO A 285 -25.39 18.93 -29.09
CA PRO A 285 -26.63 18.52 -28.44
C PRO A 285 -27.72 19.58 -28.47
N TYR A 286 -27.61 20.62 -29.33
CA TYR A 286 -28.62 21.65 -29.59
C TYR A 286 -28.77 21.90 -31.09
#